data_0adc9b3268b78db8d8f30f2b78477ea4
#
_entry.id   0adc9b3268b78db8d8f30f2b78477ea4
#
_cell.length_a   1.000
_cell.length_b   1.000
_cell.length_c   1.000
_cell.angle_alpha   90.00
_cell.angle_beta   90.00
_cell.angle_gamma   90.00
#
_symmetry.space_group_name_H-M   'P 1'
#
loop_
_entity.id
_entity.type
_entity.pdbx_description
1 polymer ?
#
loop_
_entity_poly.entity_id
_entity_poly.type
_entity_poly.pdbx_seq_one_letter_code
_entity_poly.pdbx_strand_id
1 'polypeptide(L)'
;IIGIWDQTIPATEDRKPPEGFVEGTLYTEEDINAALAINNMSERMRLVPSTDLSGHGTHVAGIAAGTGILSDGRYKGVAPKCDILVVKLGNPISKSFPKTSQLMTGVDFAVKTALARNQPLAINVSFGNNYGSHDGNAIIETYLNTAANYWKTNIIVGTGNEGGSRTHTAGILTPNV
;
A
#
# COMPACT_ATOMS: atom_id res chain seq x y z
N ILE A 1 -4.42 -7.08 11.89
CA ILE A 1 -4.21 -6.94 10.42
C ILE A 1 -5.19 -7.89 9.75
N ILE A 2 -6.06 -7.38 8.88
CA ILE A 2 -7.13 -8.16 8.24
C ILE A 2 -6.70 -8.79 6.90
N GLY A 3 -5.54 -8.43 6.38
CA GLY A 3 -4.98 -9.01 5.17
C GLY A 3 -3.68 -8.33 4.74
N ILE A 4 -2.85 -9.10 4.03
CA ILE A 4 -1.66 -8.63 3.35
C ILE A 4 -1.71 -9.14 1.91
N TRP A 5 -1.86 -8.24 0.95
CA TRP A 5 -1.64 -8.58 -0.46
C TRP A 5 -0.22 -8.20 -0.86
N ASP A 6 0.62 -9.20 -1.02
CA ASP A 6 2.01 -8.99 -1.49
C ASP A 6 2.09 -9.25 -2.99
N GLN A 7 2.17 -8.18 -3.77
CA GLN A 7 2.29 -8.25 -5.22
C GLN A 7 3.67 -8.73 -5.68
N THR A 8 4.65 -8.82 -4.78
CA THR A 8 6.01 -9.29 -5.10
C THR A 8 6.19 -10.80 -4.97
N ILE A 9 5.22 -11.50 -4.40
CA ILE A 9 5.25 -12.95 -4.22
C ILE A 9 4.36 -13.60 -5.28
N PRO A 10 4.90 -14.47 -6.14
CA PRO A 10 4.10 -15.16 -7.16
C PRO A 10 2.98 -15.99 -6.52
N ALA A 11 1.83 -16.03 -7.18
CA ALA A 11 0.78 -16.98 -6.83
C ALA A 11 1.24 -18.43 -7.06
N THR A 12 0.72 -19.35 -6.25
CA THR A 12 0.92 -20.79 -6.36
C THR A 12 -0.43 -21.51 -6.41
N GLU A 13 -0.42 -22.84 -6.49
CA GLU A 13 -1.66 -23.62 -6.42
C GLU A 13 -2.39 -23.41 -5.09
N ASP A 14 -1.64 -23.32 -4.00
CA ASP A 14 -2.17 -23.19 -2.63
C ASP A 14 -2.35 -21.72 -2.19
N ARG A 15 -1.74 -20.77 -2.88
CA ARG A 15 -1.72 -19.35 -2.51
C ARG A 15 -2.09 -18.50 -3.72
N LYS A 16 -3.25 -17.88 -3.64
CA LYS A 16 -3.84 -17.12 -4.75
C LYS A 16 -3.74 -15.61 -4.53
N PRO A 17 -3.81 -14.81 -5.60
CA PRO A 17 -4.09 -13.39 -5.47
C PRO A 17 -5.52 -13.18 -4.90
N PRO A 18 -5.87 -11.96 -4.52
CA PRO A 18 -7.26 -11.64 -4.19
C PRO A 18 -8.20 -11.97 -5.37
N GLU A 19 -9.45 -12.27 -5.07
CA GLU A 19 -10.46 -12.54 -6.09
C GLU A 19 -10.59 -11.38 -7.09
N GLY A 20 -10.56 -11.70 -8.38
CA GLY A 20 -10.60 -10.73 -9.47
C GLY A 20 -9.26 -10.08 -9.81
N PHE A 21 -8.17 -10.51 -9.18
CA PHE A 21 -6.80 -10.06 -9.49
C PHE A 21 -5.93 -11.24 -9.95
N VAL A 22 -4.85 -10.93 -10.67
CA VAL A 22 -4.02 -11.97 -11.33
C VAL A 22 -2.59 -12.04 -10.80
N GLU A 23 -2.13 -11.03 -10.06
CA GLU A 23 -0.75 -10.94 -9.57
C GLU A 23 -0.68 -11.03 -8.05
N GLY A 24 0.46 -11.53 -7.56
CA GLY A 24 0.76 -11.53 -6.13
C GLY A 24 0.06 -12.64 -5.34
N THR A 25 0.21 -12.58 -4.04
CA THR A 25 -0.39 -13.52 -3.09
C THR A 25 -1.11 -12.77 -1.98
N LEU A 26 -2.33 -13.19 -1.67
CA LEU A 26 -3.08 -12.70 -0.51
C LEU A 26 -2.84 -13.61 0.70
N TYR A 27 -2.49 -13.01 1.81
CA TYR A 27 -2.48 -13.62 3.14
C TYR A 27 -3.66 -13.07 3.92
N THR A 28 -4.56 -13.96 4.34
CA THR A 28 -5.78 -13.61 5.06
C THR A 28 -5.51 -13.30 6.54
N GLU A 29 -6.51 -12.83 7.25
CA GLU A 29 -6.46 -12.63 8.70
C GLU A 29 -6.13 -13.93 9.43
N GLU A 30 -6.69 -15.06 8.98
CA GLU A 30 -6.42 -16.38 9.53
C GLU A 30 -4.97 -16.81 9.33
N ASP A 31 -4.41 -16.62 8.13
CA ASP A 31 -3.00 -16.91 7.83
C ASP A 31 -2.06 -16.10 8.73
N ILE A 32 -2.36 -14.82 8.89
CA ILE A 32 -1.55 -13.91 9.69
C ILE A 32 -1.60 -14.30 11.17
N ASN A 33 -2.79 -14.57 11.69
CA ASN A 33 -2.97 -14.96 13.08
C ASN A 33 -2.33 -16.34 13.36
N ALA A 34 -2.45 -17.28 12.43
CA ALA A 34 -1.77 -18.57 12.51
C ALA A 34 -0.25 -18.42 12.55
N ALA A 35 0.30 -17.55 11.67
CA ALA A 35 1.72 -17.25 11.69
C ALA A 35 2.17 -16.60 12.99
N LEU A 36 1.41 -15.66 13.54
CA LEU A 36 1.73 -14.97 14.79
C LEU A 36 1.70 -15.91 16.01
N ALA A 37 0.92 -16.99 15.98
CA ALA A 37 0.87 -18.01 17.03
C ALA A 37 2.13 -18.89 17.06
N ILE A 38 2.91 -18.92 15.99
CA ILE A 38 4.15 -19.71 15.89
C ILE A 38 5.31 -18.95 16.54
N ASN A 39 6.02 -19.58 17.48
CA ASN A 39 7.20 -18.95 18.11
C ASN A 39 8.45 -18.98 17.21
N ASN A 40 8.56 -19.98 16.34
CA ASN A 40 9.72 -20.15 15.46
C ASN A 40 9.62 -19.22 14.23
N MET A 41 10.59 -18.33 14.07
CA MET A 41 10.60 -17.36 12.96
C MET A 41 10.64 -18.04 11.59
N SER A 42 11.40 -19.11 11.41
CA SER A 42 11.52 -19.83 10.13
C SER A 42 10.19 -20.48 9.72
N GLU A 43 9.46 -21.02 10.68
CA GLU A 43 8.13 -21.59 10.44
C GLU A 43 7.10 -20.50 10.14
N ARG A 44 7.16 -19.39 10.88
CA ARG A 44 6.35 -18.20 10.65
C ARG A 44 6.51 -17.69 9.22
N MET A 45 7.77 -17.60 8.76
CA MET A 45 8.11 -17.15 7.40
C MET A 45 7.74 -18.16 6.30
N ARG A 46 7.53 -19.43 6.62
CA ARG A 46 6.97 -20.40 5.65
C ARG A 46 5.48 -20.16 5.43
N LEU A 47 4.77 -19.74 6.46
CA LEU A 47 3.33 -19.51 6.40
C LEU A 47 3.00 -18.15 5.77
N VAL A 48 3.68 -17.09 6.21
CA VAL A 48 3.55 -15.72 5.68
C VAL A 48 4.93 -15.16 5.38
N PRO A 49 5.48 -15.40 4.16
CA PRO A 49 6.83 -14.97 3.79
C PRO A 49 6.94 -13.49 3.41
N SER A 50 5.83 -12.74 3.46
CA SER A 50 5.85 -11.32 3.17
C SER A 50 6.66 -10.55 4.22
N THR A 51 7.65 -9.80 3.76
CA THR A 51 8.57 -9.02 4.62
C THR A 51 8.74 -7.60 4.11
N ASP A 52 8.91 -6.66 5.02
CA ASP A 52 9.30 -5.29 4.72
C ASP A 52 10.83 -5.17 4.80
N LEU A 53 11.49 -5.21 3.62
CA LEU A 53 12.96 -5.15 3.54
C LEU A 53 13.53 -3.76 3.82
N SER A 54 12.76 -2.70 3.59
CA SER A 54 13.17 -1.31 3.79
C SER A 54 12.84 -0.77 5.18
N GLY A 55 11.85 -1.35 5.83
CA GLY A 55 11.28 -0.85 7.07
C GLY A 55 10.33 0.35 6.90
N HIS A 56 10.25 0.94 5.69
CA HIS A 56 9.45 2.13 5.44
C HIS A 56 7.95 1.88 5.67
N GLY A 57 7.39 0.81 5.09
CA GLY A 57 5.98 0.46 5.26
C GLY A 57 5.61 0.17 6.72
N THR A 58 6.51 -0.50 7.45
CA THR A 58 6.36 -0.77 8.89
C THR A 58 6.32 0.51 9.70
N HIS A 59 7.20 1.49 9.43
CA HIS A 59 7.18 2.79 10.06
C HIS A 59 5.89 3.56 9.79
N VAL A 60 5.48 3.61 8.53
CA VAL A 60 4.24 4.28 8.11
C VAL A 60 3.03 3.66 8.83
N ALA A 61 2.90 2.33 8.81
CA ALA A 61 1.83 1.62 9.50
C ALA A 61 1.86 1.86 11.02
N GLY A 62 3.05 1.91 11.63
CA GLY A 62 3.23 2.21 13.05
C GLY A 62 2.75 3.60 13.43
N ILE A 63 3.06 4.62 12.62
CA ILE A 63 2.60 6.00 12.83
C ILE A 63 1.08 6.11 12.64
N ALA A 64 0.54 5.43 11.63
CA ALA A 64 -0.89 5.46 11.37
C ALA A 64 -1.70 4.71 12.44
N ALA A 65 -1.29 3.50 12.81
CA ALA A 65 -2.15 2.55 13.53
C ALA A 65 -1.45 1.70 14.60
N GLY A 66 -0.21 2.02 14.96
CA GLY A 66 0.53 1.28 15.98
C GLY A 66 -0.18 1.28 17.34
N THR A 67 -0.28 0.11 17.97
CA THR A 67 -0.96 -0.04 19.27
C THR A 67 -0.18 0.54 20.44
N GLY A 68 1.14 0.75 20.26
CA GLY A 68 2.03 1.23 21.33
C GLY A 68 2.36 0.19 22.41
N ILE A 69 2.01 -1.09 22.20
CA ILE A 69 2.12 -2.14 23.23
C ILE A 69 3.56 -2.30 23.75
N LEU A 70 4.56 -2.16 22.89
CA LEU A 70 5.98 -2.27 23.27
C LEU A 70 6.50 -1.06 24.08
N SER A 71 5.69 -0.02 24.21
CA SER A 71 6.02 1.21 24.93
C SER A 71 5.00 1.51 26.03
N ASP A 72 4.30 0.50 26.53
CA ASP A 72 3.23 0.62 27.53
C ASP A 72 2.18 1.69 27.14
N GLY A 73 1.92 1.78 25.84
CA GLY A 73 0.96 2.73 25.27
C GLY A 73 1.48 4.16 25.11
N ARG A 74 2.76 4.42 25.35
CA ARG A 74 3.36 5.76 25.23
C ARG A 74 3.46 6.24 23.79
N TYR A 75 3.83 5.34 22.88
CA TYR A 75 3.99 5.64 21.45
C TYR A 75 2.92 4.90 20.64
N LYS A 76 1.72 5.46 20.57
CA LYS A 76 0.61 4.95 19.77
C LYS A 76 0.54 5.67 18.44
N GLY A 77 0.05 4.99 17.43
CA GLY A 77 -0.38 5.59 16.17
C GLY A 77 -1.66 6.41 16.35
N VAL A 78 -2.02 7.11 15.28
CA VAL A 78 -3.19 8.01 15.29
C VAL A 78 -4.50 7.22 15.47
N ALA A 79 -4.61 6.05 14.84
CA ALA A 79 -5.80 5.18 14.88
C ALA A 79 -5.46 3.77 15.40
N PRO A 80 -5.08 3.60 16.68
CA PRO A 80 -4.52 2.35 17.20
C PRO A 80 -5.53 1.20 17.31
N LYS A 81 -6.81 1.46 17.03
CA LYS A 81 -7.90 0.47 17.06
C LYS A 81 -8.48 0.17 15.69
N CYS A 82 -7.93 0.74 14.61
CA CYS A 82 -8.42 0.46 13.27
C CYS A 82 -7.97 -0.92 12.79
N ASP A 83 -8.74 -1.47 11.86
CA ASP A 83 -8.29 -2.59 11.05
C ASP A 83 -7.22 -2.10 10.05
N ILE A 84 -6.22 -2.94 9.80
CA ILE A 84 -5.14 -2.64 8.88
C ILE A 84 -5.19 -3.61 7.72
N LEU A 85 -5.29 -3.10 6.50
CA LEU A 85 -5.10 -3.83 5.26
C LEU A 85 -3.80 -3.36 4.61
N VAL A 86 -2.92 -4.29 4.26
CA VAL A 86 -1.62 -3.98 3.67
C VAL A 86 -1.60 -4.40 2.21
N VAL A 87 -1.17 -3.50 1.34
CA VAL A 87 -0.83 -3.81 -0.05
C VAL A 87 0.64 -3.49 -0.26
N LYS A 88 1.45 -4.53 -0.44
CA LYS A 88 2.85 -4.39 -0.79
C LYS A 88 2.99 -4.39 -2.30
N LEU A 89 3.28 -3.21 -2.84
CA LEU A 89 3.39 -2.99 -4.27
C LEU A 89 4.65 -3.63 -4.86
N GLY A 90 4.55 -4.15 -6.07
CA GLY A 90 5.70 -4.68 -6.79
C GLY A 90 5.32 -5.73 -7.83
N ASN A 91 6.35 -6.35 -8.39
CA ASN A 91 6.19 -7.38 -9.40
C ASN A 91 7.03 -8.61 -9.00
N PRO A 92 6.48 -9.82 -9.05
CA PRO A 92 7.19 -11.03 -8.65
C PRO A 92 8.37 -11.39 -9.58
N ILE A 93 8.34 -10.92 -10.83
CA ILE A 93 9.33 -11.24 -11.87
C ILE A 93 10.40 -10.14 -11.97
N SER A 94 10.02 -8.89 -11.77
CA SER A 94 10.90 -7.73 -11.92
C SER A 94 11.08 -7.02 -10.59
N LYS A 95 12.33 -6.81 -10.17
CA LYS A 95 12.68 -5.96 -9.02
C LYS A 95 12.65 -4.46 -9.37
N SER A 96 11.99 -4.09 -10.47
CA SER A 96 11.83 -2.70 -10.86
C SER A 96 10.87 -1.96 -9.93
N PHE A 97 10.88 -0.64 -10.04
CA PHE A 97 9.92 0.22 -9.37
C PHE A 97 8.48 -0.21 -9.72
N PRO A 98 7.55 -0.24 -8.75
CA PRO A 98 6.18 -0.65 -8.99
C PRO A 98 5.51 0.17 -10.10
N LYS A 99 4.70 -0.49 -10.92
CA LYS A 99 3.95 0.17 -12.00
C LYS A 99 2.73 0.92 -11.43
N THR A 100 2.33 1.96 -12.11
CA THR A 100 1.09 2.69 -11.82
C THR A 100 -0.14 1.78 -11.76
N SER A 101 -0.21 0.78 -12.67
CA SER A 101 -1.30 -0.21 -12.66
C SER A 101 -1.34 -1.04 -11.38
N GLN A 102 -0.21 -1.35 -10.78
CA GLN A 102 -0.14 -2.10 -9.52
C GLN A 102 -0.66 -1.28 -8.34
N LEU A 103 -0.41 0.04 -8.34
CA LEU A 103 -1.03 0.94 -7.37
C LEU A 103 -2.54 1.02 -7.57
N MET A 104 -3.01 1.14 -8.83
CA MET A 104 -4.45 1.20 -9.14
C MET A 104 -5.16 -0.08 -8.67
N THR A 105 -4.60 -1.26 -8.96
CA THR A 105 -5.19 -2.52 -8.48
C THR A 105 -5.14 -2.65 -6.96
N GLY A 106 -4.11 -2.10 -6.31
CA GLY A 106 -4.01 -2.05 -4.85
C GLY A 106 -5.13 -1.21 -4.22
N VAL A 107 -5.43 -0.06 -4.81
CA VAL A 107 -6.55 0.80 -4.39
C VAL A 107 -7.89 0.11 -4.61
N ASP A 108 -8.10 -0.52 -5.77
CA ASP A 108 -9.32 -1.27 -6.08
C ASP A 108 -9.56 -2.42 -5.08
N PHE A 109 -8.51 -3.17 -4.75
CA PHE A 109 -8.57 -4.22 -3.74
C PHE A 109 -8.95 -3.66 -2.36
N ALA A 110 -8.33 -2.56 -1.94
CA ALA A 110 -8.64 -1.96 -0.65
C ALA A 110 -10.09 -1.48 -0.57
N VAL A 111 -10.59 -0.85 -1.63
CA VAL A 111 -11.99 -0.40 -1.72
C VAL A 111 -12.95 -1.60 -1.69
N LYS A 112 -12.72 -2.62 -2.49
CA LYS A 112 -13.56 -3.85 -2.51
C LYS A 112 -13.59 -4.53 -1.14
N THR A 113 -12.44 -4.62 -0.47
CA THR A 113 -12.34 -5.20 0.87
C THR A 113 -13.16 -4.40 1.88
N ALA A 114 -13.04 -3.08 1.88
CA ALA A 114 -13.77 -2.21 2.78
C ALA A 114 -15.30 -2.29 2.56
N LEU A 115 -15.72 -2.32 1.29
CA LEU A 115 -17.14 -2.50 0.92
C LEU A 115 -17.69 -3.85 1.40
N ALA A 116 -16.95 -4.94 1.16
CA ALA A 116 -17.36 -6.28 1.61
C ALA A 116 -17.48 -6.37 3.15
N ARG A 117 -16.68 -5.59 3.87
CA ARG A 117 -16.71 -5.51 5.33
C ARG A 117 -17.68 -4.45 5.87
N ASN A 118 -18.30 -3.66 4.99
CA ASN A 118 -19.14 -2.52 5.35
C ASN A 118 -18.43 -1.54 6.32
N GLN A 119 -17.16 -1.24 6.03
CA GLN A 119 -16.30 -0.38 6.85
C GLN A 119 -15.87 0.88 6.08
N PRO A 120 -15.74 2.03 6.76
CA PRO A 120 -15.11 3.21 6.16
C PRO A 120 -13.64 2.93 5.86
N LEU A 121 -13.10 3.58 4.83
CA LEU A 121 -11.75 3.38 4.36
C LEU A 121 -10.96 4.69 4.34
N ALA A 122 -9.73 4.64 4.85
CA ALA A 122 -8.70 5.64 4.61
C ALA A 122 -7.48 4.93 4.00
N ILE A 123 -7.03 5.38 2.83
CA ILE A 123 -5.88 4.82 2.12
C ILE A 123 -4.70 5.76 2.28
N ASN A 124 -3.59 5.26 2.81
CA ASN A 124 -2.33 5.97 2.83
C ASN A 124 -1.44 5.48 1.69
N VAL A 125 -1.05 6.39 0.80
CA VAL A 125 -0.13 6.14 -0.32
C VAL A 125 1.17 6.85 -0.03
N SER A 126 2.08 6.18 0.70
CA SER A 126 3.44 6.66 0.92
C SER A 126 4.39 6.11 -0.15
N PHE A 127 3.98 6.27 -1.40
CA PHE A 127 4.65 5.79 -2.59
C PHE A 127 4.40 6.79 -3.72
N GLY A 128 5.41 7.07 -4.52
CA GLY A 128 5.27 7.98 -5.63
C GLY A 128 6.53 8.07 -6.47
N ASN A 129 6.43 8.82 -7.55
CA ASN A 129 7.51 9.20 -8.43
C ASN A 129 7.23 10.60 -9.00
N ASN A 130 8.20 11.15 -9.72
CA ASN A 130 8.09 12.47 -10.35
C ASN A 130 7.73 12.36 -11.84
N TYR A 131 7.06 11.28 -12.27
CA TYR A 131 6.61 11.11 -13.65
C TYR A 131 5.23 11.72 -13.85
N GLY A 132 5.02 12.29 -15.04
CA GLY A 132 3.74 12.85 -15.45
C GLY A 132 3.77 14.36 -15.60
N SER A 133 2.61 14.92 -15.88
CA SER A 133 2.41 16.35 -16.16
C SER A 133 2.41 17.25 -14.92
N HIS A 134 2.24 16.67 -13.73
CA HIS A 134 2.11 17.36 -12.43
C HIS A 134 0.96 18.39 -12.38
N ASP A 135 -0.08 18.15 -13.18
CA ASP A 135 -1.23 19.05 -13.32
C ASP A 135 -2.56 18.45 -12.80
N GLY A 136 -2.48 17.26 -12.20
CA GLY A 136 -3.67 16.55 -11.70
C GLY A 136 -4.43 15.74 -12.75
N ASN A 137 -3.93 15.66 -14.00
CA ASN A 137 -4.63 15.03 -15.12
C ASN A 137 -4.01 13.69 -15.58
N ALA A 138 -2.91 13.25 -14.96
CA ALA A 138 -2.36 11.93 -15.25
C ALA A 138 -3.40 10.83 -14.91
N ILE A 139 -3.30 9.70 -15.61
CA ILE A 139 -4.27 8.59 -15.46
C ILE A 139 -4.43 8.17 -14.00
N ILE A 140 -3.33 8.08 -13.26
CA ILE A 140 -3.36 7.71 -11.85
C ILE A 140 -4.08 8.76 -10.99
N GLU A 141 -3.84 10.03 -11.25
CA GLU A 141 -4.46 11.15 -10.52
C GLU A 141 -5.97 11.18 -10.75
N THR A 142 -6.39 11.05 -12.02
CA THR A 142 -7.80 10.94 -12.40
C THR A 142 -8.46 9.71 -11.78
N TYR A 143 -7.76 8.57 -11.77
CA TYR A 143 -8.27 7.35 -11.15
C TYR A 143 -8.46 7.52 -9.63
N LEU A 144 -7.45 8.04 -8.91
CA LEU A 144 -7.54 8.26 -7.47
C LEU A 144 -8.65 9.24 -7.10
N ASN A 145 -8.79 10.32 -7.86
CA ASN A 145 -9.89 11.29 -7.68
C ASN A 145 -11.26 10.64 -7.91
N THR A 146 -11.39 9.81 -8.94
CA THR A 146 -12.62 9.07 -9.24
C THR A 146 -12.95 8.08 -8.13
N ALA A 147 -11.96 7.29 -7.69
CA ALA A 147 -12.13 6.34 -6.60
C ALA A 147 -12.56 7.04 -5.30
N ALA A 148 -11.87 8.12 -4.93
CA ALA A 148 -12.19 8.89 -3.73
C ALA A 148 -13.62 9.46 -3.78
N ASN A 149 -14.01 10.02 -4.91
CA ASN A 149 -15.34 10.63 -5.08
C ASN A 149 -16.46 9.60 -5.15
N TYR A 150 -16.27 8.52 -5.89
CA TYR A 150 -17.30 7.50 -6.10
C TYR A 150 -17.53 6.66 -4.83
N TRP A 151 -16.46 6.19 -4.21
CA TRP A 151 -16.53 5.31 -3.04
C TRP A 151 -16.54 6.05 -1.71
N LYS A 152 -16.47 7.40 -1.72
CA LYS A 152 -16.42 8.24 -0.50
C LYS A 152 -15.32 7.81 0.46
N THR A 153 -14.16 7.44 -0.09
CA THR A 153 -12.98 7.08 0.67
C THR A 153 -11.97 8.23 0.74
N ASN A 154 -11.18 8.29 1.81
CA ASN A 154 -10.09 9.25 1.92
C ASN A 154 -8.81 8.61 1.39
N ILE A 155 -8.20 9.22 0.36
CA ILE A 155 -6.91 8.81 -0.18
C ILE A 155 -5.88 9.89 0.12
N ILE A 156 -4.87 9.55 0.89
CA ILE A 156 -3.82 10.46 1.33
C ILE A 156 -2.53 10.08 0.60
N VAL A 157 -1.99 11.02 -0.17
CA VAL A 157 -0.78 10.82 -0.97
C VAL A 157 0.34 11.70 -0.43
N GLY A 158 1.52 11.11 -0.21
CA GLY A 158 2.72 11.84 0.17
C GLY A 158 3.25 12.68 -0.99
N THR A 159 3.71 13.90 -0.71
CA THR A 159 4.24 14.83 -1.72
C THR A 159 5.69 14.56 -2.11
N GLY A 160 6.34 13.55 -1.50
CA GLY A 160 7.74 13.19 -1.75
C GLY A 160 8.73 13.87 -0.80
N ASN A 161 9.98 13.48 -0.91
CA ASN A 161 11.08 13.92 -0.06
C ASN A 161 12.17 14.68 -0.84
N GLU A 162 11.91 14.98 -2.11
CA GLU A 162 12.89 15.49 -3.06
C GLU A 162 12.96 17.01 -3.11
N GLY A 163 12.48 17.72 -2.09
CA GLY A 163 12.47 19.20 -2.06
C GLY A 163 13.83 19.88 -2.31
N GLY A 164 14.94 19.20 -1.97
CA GLY A 164 16.30 19.66 -2.27
C GLY A 164 16.84 19.27 -3.65
N SER A 165 16.14 18.40 -4.39
CA SER A 165 16.65 17.79 -5.63
C SER A 165 16.34 18.61 -6.89
N ARG A 166 15.62 19.73 -6.76
CA ARG A 166 15.24 20.62 -7.87
C ARG A 166 14.59 19.88 -9.04
N THR A 167 13.69 18.93 -8.74
CA THR A 167 13.02 18.05 -9.72
C THR A 167 11.89 18.76 -10.49
N HIS A 168 11.59 20.01 -10.16
CA HIS A 168 10.54 20.79 -10.79
C HIS A 168 11.12 22.13 -11.33
N THR A 169 10.66 22.51 -12.51
CA THR A 169 10.92 23.82 -13.10
C THR A 169 9.67 24.33 -13.81
N ALA A 170 9.45 25.61 -13.82
CA ALA A 170 8.38 26.27 -14.55
C ALA A 170 8.92 27.43 -15.37
N GLY A 171 8.31 27.67 -16.52
CA GLY A 171 8.72 28.76 -17.40
C GLY A 171 7.71 28.98 -18.53
N ILE A 172 7.86 30.07 -19.25
CA ILE A 172 7.09 30.40 -20.45
C ILE A 172 7.95 30.15 -21.67
N LEU A 173 7.52 29.26 -22.55
CA LEU A 173 8.14 29.01 -23.82
C LEU A 173 7.67 30.09 -24.81
N THR A 174 8.63 30.80 -25.43
CA THR A 174 8.36 31.74 -26.49
C THR A 174 8.88 31.21 -27.83
N PRO A 175 8.32 31.63 -28.99
CA PRO A 175 8.71 31.11 -30.30
C PRO A 175 10.17 31.28 -30.66
N ASN A 176 10.92 32.11 -29.94
CA ASN A 176 12.31 32.47 -30.21
C ASN A 176 13.32 31.90 -29.21
N VAL A 177 12.94 30.87 -28.44
CA VAL A 177 13.85 30.19 -27.49
C VAL A 177 14.09 28.75 -27.92
#